data_27fb4d53e833a6da884dcf18a7175d49
#
_entry.id   27fb4d53e833a6da884dcf18a7175d49
#
_cell.length_a   1.000
_cell.length_b   1.000
_cell.length_c   1.000
_cell.angle_alpha   90.00
_cell.angle_beta   90.00
_cell.angle_gamma   90.00
#
_symmetry.space_group_name_H-M   'P 1'
#
loop_
_entity.id
_entity.type
_entity.pdbx_description
1 polymer ?
#
loop_
_entity_poly.entity_id
_entity_poly.type
_entity_poly.pdbx_seq_one_letter_code
_entity_poly.pdbx_strand_id
1 'polypeptide(L)' 'MIDLKTLSKEQLELVLHNMRIYGVSNEKRQRVIDELNKRHNINTNK' A
#
# COMPACT_ATOMS: atom_id res chain seq x y z
N MET A 1 -6.78 2.68 14.44
CA MET A 1 -5.90 2.01 13.47
C MET A 1 -6.51 2.09 12.09
N ILE A 2 -5.70 2.39 11.11
CA ILE A 2 -6.19 2.54 9.74
C ILE A 2 -6.17 1.19 9.04
N ASP A 3 -7.31 0.87 8.43
CA ASP A 3 -7.43 -0.36 7.66
C ASP A 3 -7.03 -0.07 6.22
N LEU A 4 -5.99 -0.73 5.75
CA LEU A 4 -5.49 -0.50 4.39
C LEU A 4 -6.55 -0.77 3.33
N LYS A 5 -7.47 -1.66 3.62
CA LYS A 5 -8.51 -2.01 2.66
C LYS A 5 -9.48 -0.87 2.41
N THR A 6 -9.59 0.06 3.34
CA THR A 6 -10.51 1.18 3.19
C THR A 6 -9.89 2.37 2.48
N LEU A 7 -8.59 2.33 2.26
CA LEU A 7 -7.90 3.41 1.60
C LEU A 7 -7.96 3.26 0.08
N SER A 8 -8.01 4.38 -0.63
CA SER A 8 -7.95 4.35 -2.07
C SER A 8 -6.52 4.06 -2.52
N LYS A 9 -6.37 3.73 -3.81
CA LYS A 9 -5.06 3.48 -4.37
C LYS A 9 -4.14 4.68 -4.18
N GLU A 10 -4.65 5.86 -4.44
CA GLU A 10 -3.87 7.08 -4.29
C GLU A 10 -3.43 7.29 -2.86
N GLN A 11 -4.34 7.02 -1.92
CA GLN A 11 -4.00 7.15 -0.51
C GLN A 11 -2.93 6.16 -0.10
N LEU A 12 -3.00 4.94 -0.60
CA LEU A 12 -1.98 3.94 -0.30
C LEU A 12 -0.62 4.36 -0.85
N GLU A 13 -0.60 4.92 -2.04
CA GLU A 13 0.65 5.37 -2.63
C GLU A 13 1.24 6.52 -1.82
N LEU A 14 0.39 7.40 -1.34
CA LEU A 14 0.85 8.51 -0.50
C LEU A 14 1.41 8.02 0.82
N VAL A 15 0.72 7.06 1.42
CA VAL A 15 1.20 6.47 2.67
C VAL A 15 2.56 5.83 2.47
N LEU A 16 2.72 5.09 1.37
CA LEU A 16 3.99 4.44 1.07
C LEU A 16 5.10 5.46 0.89
N HIS A 17 4.81 6.55 0.20
CA HIS A 17 5.77 7.62 0.00
C HIS A 17 6.22 8.21 1.33
N ASN A 18 5.26 8.47 2.21
CA ASN A 18 5.57 9.01 3.53
C ASN A 18 6.41 8.04 4.35
N MET A 19 6.13 6.76 4.23
CA MET A 19 6.91 5.75 4.95
C MET A 19 8.37 5.77 4.54
N ARG A 20 8.63 6.01 3.26
CA ARG A 20 10.00 6.09 2.78
C ARG A 20 10.72 7.31 3.36
N ILE A 21 10.01 8.42 3.43
CA ILE A 21 10.59 9.66 3.95
C ILE A 21 10.93 9.50 5.44
N TYR A 22 10.03 8.86 6.19
CA TYR A 22 10.21 8.72 7.63
C TYR A 22 11.05 7.52 8.03
N GLY A 23 11.47 6.72 7.07
CA GLY A 23 12.33 5.58 7.37
C GLY A 23 11.61 4.45 8.08
N VAL A 24 10.36 4.22 7.75
CA VAL A 24 9.58 3.13 8.34
C VAL A 24 10.15 1.78 7.88
N SER A 25 10.04 0.77 8.73
CA SER A 25 10.60 -0.54 8.44
C SER A 25 10.02 -1.16 7.17
N ASN A 26 10.81 -2.08 6.57
CA ASN A 26 10.37 -2.75 5.35
C ASN A 26 9.10 -3.57 5.55
N GLU A 27 8.93 -4.15 6.73
CA GLU A 27 7.76 -4.96 7.00
C GLU A 27 6.49 -4.17 6.86
N LYS A 28 6.48 -2.96 7.40
CA LYS A 28 5.30 -2.12 7.33
C LYS A 28 5.06 -1.62 5.91
N ARG A 29 6.13 -1.24 5.23
CA ARG A 29 5.99 -0.82 3.83
C ARG A 29 5.49 -1.95 2.96
N GLN A 30 5.94 -3.17 3.24
CA GLN A 30 5.56 -4.32 2.44
C GLN A 30 4.05 -4.57 2.50
N ARG A 31 3.44 -4.28 3.64
CA ARG A 31 1.99 -4.45 3.75
C ARG A 31 1.25 -3.54 2.78
N VAL A 32 1.70 -2.31 2.66
CA VAL A 32 1.10 -1.36 1.74
C VAL A 32 1.33 -1.81 0.29
N ILE A 33 2.55 -2.24 0.02
CA ILE A 33 2.89 -2.72 -1.31
C ILE A 33 2.04 -3.95 -1.68
N ASP A 34 1.87 -4.86 -0.75
CA ASP A 34 1.05 -6.05 -0.99
C ASP A 34 -0.39 -5.68 -1.30
N GLU A 35 -0.92 -4.70 -0.58
CA GLU A 35 -2.29 -4.28 -0.82
C GLU A 35 -2.43 -3.67 -2.22
N LEU A 36 -1.47 -2.85 -2.62
CA LEU A 36 -1.48 -2.28 -3.96
C LEU A 36 -1.37 -3.35 -5.04
N ASN A 37 -0.48 -4.31 -4.83
CA ASN A 37 -0.30 -5.39 -5.79
C ASN A 37 -1.56 -6.25 -5.90
N LYS A 38 -2.21 -6.46 -4.79
CA LYS A 38 -3.43 -7.26 -4.77
C LYS A 38 -4.51 -6.61 -5.64
N ARG A 39 -4.65 -5.30 -5.52
CA ARG A 39 -5.63 -4.57 -6.31
C ARG A 39 -5.29 -4.59 -7.80
N HIS A 40 -4.01 -4.45 -8.08
CA HIS A 40 -3.55 -4.46 -9.46
C HIS A 40 -3.77 -5.82 -10.09
N ASN A 41 -3.46 -6.89 -9.35
CA ASN A 41 -3.59 -8.24 -9.86
C ASN A 41 -5.03 -8.61 -10.16
N ILE A 42 -5.96 -8.12 -9.38
CA ILE A 42 -7.38 -8.40 -9.62
C ILE A 42 -7.78 -7.89 -10.99
N ASN A 43 -7.27 -6.74 -11.39
CA ASN A 43 -7.62 -6.15 -12.68
C ASN A 43 -6.99 -6.89 -13.84
N THR A 44 -5.81 -7.40 -13.67
CA THR A 44 -5.09 -8.03 -14.78
C THR A 44 -5.43 -9.48 -14.94
N ASN A 45 -6.02 -10.03 -13.97
CA ASN A 45 -6.26 -11.43 -13.99
C ASN A 45 -7.53 -11.75 -14.68
N LYS A 46 -7.75 -11.64 -15.25
CA LYS A 46 -8.85 -12.05 -15.86
C LYS A 46 -8.96 -13.11 -16.20
#